data_93638506e83a4b3dc81b2d68512dbb51
#
_entry.id   93638506e83a4b3dc81b2d68512dbb51
#
_cell.length_a   1.000
_cell.length_b   1.000
_cell.length_c   1.000
_cell.angle_alpha   90.00
_cell.angle_beta   90.00
_cell.angle_gamma   90.00
#
_symmetry.space_group_name_H-M   'P 1'
#
loop_
_entity.id
_entity.type
_entity.pdbx_description
1 polymer ?
#
loop_
_entity_poly.entity_id
_entity_poly.type
_entity_poly.pdbx_seq_one_letter_code
_entity_poly.pdbx_strand_id
1 'polypeptide(L)'
;VCGRYASSADPADLATYFTVEEPPEQALPPSYNVAPTDPVYVVLERHDVRRLQVVRWGLIPSWAKEAKVGARFINARRETVREKPAFRAAFARRRCLVPADGYYEWQSAAGRKQPYFLVARDRSPLAMAGLYEIWKAPDEALVWTCTILTTEAADELGHVHDRTPLLVPRADWGRWLDPAVAEPGDDLLVPGAPGVLDAWPVSTDVGNVRNNDPHLVEPLRDTEPPQLF
;
A
#
# COMPACT_ATOMS: atom_id res chain seq x y z
N VAL A 1 2.33 4.13 10.59
CA VAL A 1 1.64 3.06 9.83
C VAL A 1 1.25 3.63 8.48
N CYS A 2 1.62 2.97 7.39
CA CYS A 2 1.37 3.40 6.02
C CYS A 2 -0.07 3.90 5.82
N GLY A 3 -0.26 5.20 5.85
CA GLY A 3 -1.55 5.87 5.67
C GLY A 3 -1.56 6.79 4.45
N ARG A 4 -0.47 6.82 3.70
CA ARG A 4 -0.30 7.66 2.52
C ARG A 4 0.77 7.08 1.59
N TYR A 5 0.54 7.09 0.27
CA TYR A 5 1.53 6.64 -0.71
C TYR A 5 1.38 7.35 -2.05
N ALA A 6 2.34 7.16 -2.95
CA ALA A 6 2.29 7.65 -4.31
C ALA A 6 2.06 6.50 -5.30
N SER A 7 1.22 6.74 -6.31
CA SER A 7 0.88 5.83 -7.40
C SER A 7 0.70 6.65 -8.66
N SER A 8 1.81 7.01 -9.30
CA SER A 8 1.83 7.87 -10.49
C SER A 8 2.12 7.11 -11.79
N ALA A 9 2.54 5.84 -11.67
CA ALA A 9 2.89 5.02 -12.82
C ALA A 9 1.69 4.77 -13.75
N ASP A 10 1.95 4.73 -15.06
CA ASP A 10 0.95 4.38 -16.06
C ASP A 10 0.44 2.95 -15.84
N PRO A 11 -0.88 2.67 -15.94
CA PRO A 11 -1.42 1.33 -15.75
C PRO A 11 -0.86 0.30 -16.75
N ALA A 12 -0.43 0.69 -17.94
CA ALA A 12 0.20 -0.22 -18.89
C ALA A 12 1.61 -0.64 -18.42
N ASP A 13 2.37 0.29 -17.81
CA ASP A 13 3.67 0.00 -17.21
C ASP A 13 3.51 -0.93 -16.00
N LEU A 14 2.51 -0.67 -15.15
CA LEU A 14 2.17 -1.56 -14.04
C LEU A 14 1.77 -2.95 -14.53
N ALA A 15 0.93 -3.04 -15.56
CA ALA A 15 0.51 -4.31 -16.15
C ALA A 15 1.72 -5.11 -16.66
N THR A 16 2.64 -4.45 -17.34
CA THR A 16 3.89 -5.07 -17.83
C THR A 16 4.76 -5.54 -16.66
N TYR A 17 4.99 -4.67 -15.67
CA TYR A 17 5.86 -4.97 -14.52
C TYR A 17 5.33 -6.13 -13.69
N PHE A 18 4.02 -6.14 -13.40
CA PHE A 18 3.38 -7.18 -12.59
C PHE A 18 2.91 -8.40 -13.39
N THR A 19 3.18 -8.44 -14.70
CA THR A 19 2.75 -9.53 -15.59
C THR A 19 1.23 -9.74 -15.54
N VAL A 20 0.51 -8.65 -15.72
CA VAL A 20 -0.96 -8.62 -15.71
C VAL A 20 -1.47 -9.00 -17.10
N GLU A 21 -2.48 -9.86 -17.14
CA GLU A 21 -3.13 -10.32 -18.38
C GLU A 21 -4.36 -9.48 -18.73
N GLU A 22 -5.07 -9.01 -17.69
CA GLU A 22 -6.23 -8.13 -17.86
C GLU A 22 -5.96 -6.74 -17.25
N PRO A 23 -5.82 -5.69 -18.09
CA PRO A 23 -5.66 -4.31 -17.62
C PRO A 23 -6.94 -3.81 -16.92
N PRO A 24 -6.87 -2.70 -16.19
CA PRO A 24 -8.05 -2.15 -15.52
C PRO A 24 -9.06 -1.61 -16.53
N GLU A 25 -10.36 -1.74 -16.23
CA GLU A 25 -11.42 -1.18 -17.06
C GLU A 25 -11.36 0.35 -17.12
N GLN A 26 -10.86 0.98 -16.07
CA GLN A 26 -10.69 2.43 -15.97
C GLN A 26 -9.30 2.77 -15.46
N ALA A 27 -8.59 3.65 -16.17
CA ALA A 27 -7.33 4.20 -15.70
C ALA A 27 -7.58 5.25 -14.61
N LEU A 28 -6.80 5.17 -13.53
CA LEU A 28 -6.72 6.23 -12.52
C LEU A 28 -5.71 7.28 -12.95
N PRO A 29 -5.96 8.57 -12.68
CA PRO A 29 -4.95 9.59 -12.89
C PRO A 29 -3.75 9.39 -11.96
N PRO A 30 -2.54 9.87 -12.33
CA PRO A 30 -1.39 9.85 -11.45
C PRO A 30 -1.71 10.51 -10.10
N SER A 31 -1.32 9.87 -9.02
CA SER A 31 -1.46 10.41 -7.68
C SER A 31 -0.16 10.35 -6.89
N TYR A 32 0.30 11.50 -6.45
CA TYR A 32 1.46 11.64 -5.58
C TYR A 32 1.07 11.68 -4.09
N ASN A 33 -0.22 11.51 -3.79
CA ASN A 33 -0.74 11.67 -2.43
C ASN A 33 -2.03 10.86 -2.19
N VAL A 34 -1.97 9.55 -2.51
CA VAL A 34 -3.08 8.62 -2.28
C VAL A 34 -3.40 8.55 -0.81
N ALA A 35 -4.65 8.80 -0.45
CA ALA A 35 -5.16 8.80 0.91
C ALA A 35 -6.17 7.66 1.16
N PRO A 36 -6.43 7.29 2.42
CA PRO A 36 -7.51 6.35 2.76
C PRO A 36 -8.83 6.74 2.12
N THR A 37 -9.54 5.75 1.62
CA THR A 37 -10.81 5.81 0.88
C THR A 37 -10.72 6.19 -0.59
N ASP A 38 -9.56 6.57 -1.09
CA ASP A 38 -9.36 6.81 -2.52
C ASP A 38 -9.44 5.50 -3.33
N PRO A 39 -9.78 5.59 -4.63
CA PRO A 39 -9.62 4.48 -5.56
C PRO A 39 -8.13 4.21 -5.80
N VAL A 40 -7.76 2.93 -5.82
CA VAL A 40 -6.38 2.47 -5.96
C VAL A 40 -6.30 1.24 -6.85
N TYR A 41 -5.13 0.99 -7.43
CA TYR A 41 -4.86 -0.25 -8.13
C TYR A 41 -4.49 -1.37 -7.15
N VAL A 42 -4.98 -2.57 -7.44
CA VAL A 42 -4.45 -3.81 -6.87
C VAL A 42 -4.20 -4.82 -7.98
N VAL A 43 -3.14 -5.61 -7.83
CA VAL A 43 -2.90 -6.80 -8.64
C VAL A 43 -3.44 -7.99 -7.88
N LEU A 44 -4.30 -8.78 -8.50
CA LEU A 44 -4.88 -9.99 -7.91
C LEU A 44 -4.96 -11.11 -8.94
N GLU A 45 -5.04 -12.36 -8.48
CA GLU A 45 -5.34 -13.52 -9.31
C GLU A 45 -6.72 -14.06 -9.01
N ARG A 46 -7.49 -14.28 -10.05
CA ARG A 46 -8.82 -14.87 -9.96
C ARG A 46 -9.14 -15.65 -11.24
N HIS A 47 -9.58 -16.90 -11.07
CA HIS A 47 -9.83 -17.84 -12.18
C HIS A 47 -8.58 -18.00 -13.08
N ASP A 48 -7.42 -18.16 -12.44
CA ASP A 48 -6.10 -18.33 -13.09
C ASP A 48 -5.67 -17.17 -13.99
N VAL A 49 -6.28 -15.99 -13.82
CA VAL A 49 -5.95 -14.77 -14.56
C VAL A 49 -5.47 -13.69 -13.59
N ARG A 50 -4.33 -13.11 -13.90
CA ARG A 50 -3.78 -11.97 -13.16
C ARG A 50 -4.34 -10.66 -13.72
N ARG A 51 -4.90 -9.84 -12.84
CA ARG A 51 -5.64 -8.62 -13.19
C ARG A 51 -5.10 -7.42 -12.44
N LEU A 52 -5.15 -6.26 -13.10
CA LEU A 52 -5.02 -4.96 -12.45
C LEU A 52 -6.42 -4.40 -12.22
N GLN A 53 -6.87 -4.37 -10.99
CA GLN A 53 -8.23 -4.00 -10.61
C GLN A 53 -8.23 -2.67 -9.84
N VAL A 54 -9.18 -1.79 -10.14
CA VAL A 54 -9.45 -0.60 -9.32
C VAL A 54 -10.36 -0.98 -8.16
N VAL A 55 -9.93 -0.63 -6.95
CA VAL A 55 -10.67 -0.89 -5.71
C VAL A 55 -10.58 0.31 -4.78
N ARG A 56 -11.40 0.38 -3.76
CA ARG A 56 -11.32 1.43 -2.73
C ARG A 56 -10.36 1.02 -1.61
N TRP A 57 -9.46 1.89 -1.22
CA TRP A 57 -8.58 1.65 -0.08
C TRP A 57 -9.32 1.83 1.25
N GLY A 58 -9.38 0.79 2.04
CA GLY A 58 -10.14 0.67 3.28
C GLY A 58 -11.11 -0.50 3.19
N LEU A 59 -10.65 -1.69 3.60
CA LEU A 59 -11.38 -2.95 3.47
C LEU A 59 -12.71 -2.90 4.22
N ILE A 60 -13.80 -3.20 3.52
CA ILE A 60 -15.14 -3.36 4.11
C ILE A 60 -15.38 -4.86 4.27
N PRO A 61 -15.39 -5.40 5.48
CA PRO A 61 -15.69 -6.81 5.69
C PRO A 61 -17.07 -7.19 5.15
N SER A 62 -17.23 -8.41 4.63
CA SER A 62 -18.49 -8.86 4.02
C SER A 62 -19.71 -8.78 4.95
N TRP A 63 -19.51 -8.85 6.26
CA TRP A 63 -20.54 -8.73 7.28
C TRP A 63 -20.88 -7.29 7.68
N ALA A 64 -20.13 -6.29 7.18
CA ALA A 64 -20.34 -4.90 7.55
C ALA A 64 -21.69 -4.37 7.02
N LYS A 65 -22.38 -3.63 7.85
CA LYS A 65 -23.67 -3.00 7.49
C LYS A 65 -23.52 -1.67 6.76
N GLU A 66 -22.35 -1.01 6.89
CA GLU A 66 -22.12 0.33 6.38
C GLU A 66 -20.70 0.47 5.81
N ALA A 67 -20.59 1.17 4.70
CA ALA A 67 -19.32 1.41 4.00
C ALA A 67 -18.27 2.17 4.83
N LYS A 68 -18.72 3.02 5.78
CA LYS A 68 -17.82 3.83 6.64
C LYS A 68 -16.87 2.98 7.51
N VAL A 69 -17.22 1.72 7.75
CA VAL A 69 -16.38 0.78 8.50
C VAL A 69 -15.01 0.60 7.84
N GLY A 70 -14.95 0.65 6.51
CA GLY A 70 -13.71 0.48 5.74
C GLY A 70 -12.62 1.49 6.12
N ALA A 71 -12.97 2.72 6.49
CA ALA A 71 -12.00 3.74 6.89
C ALA A 71 -11.15 3.34 8.12
N ARG A 72 -11.58 2.35 8.90
CA ARG A 72 -10.85 1.80 10.06
C ARG A 72 -9.90 0.67 9.67
N PHE A 73 -10.04 0.11 8.47
CA PHE A 73 -9.34 -1.07 8.00
C PHE A 73 -8.47 -0.77 6.78
N ILE A 74 -7.76 0.37 6.83
CA ILE A 74 -6.78 0.73 5.81
C ILE A 74 -5.52 -0.14 5.89
N ASN A 75 -5.20 -0.63 7.10
CA ASN A 75 -4.08 -1.53 7.36
C ASN A 75 -4.51 -2.76 8.17
N ALA A 76 -3.85 -3.88 7.89
CA ALA A 76 -3.93 -5.12 8.66
C ALA A 76 -2.55 -5.49 9.19
N ARG A 77 -2.43 -5.81 10.47
CA ARG A 77 -1.16 -6.25 11.06
C ARG A 77 -0.91 -7.72 10.73
N ARG A 78 0.28 -8.06 10.22
CA ARG A 78 0.66 -9.44 9.90
C ARG A 78 0.49 -10.39 11.09
N GLU A 79 0.75 -9.90 12.31
CA GLU A 79 0.74 -10.68 13.55
C GLU A 79 -0.67 -11.18 13.92
N THR A 80 -1.71 -10.50 13.46
CA THR A 80 -3.10 -10.81 13.83
C THR A 80 -4.03 -11.02 12.63
N VAL A 81 -3.50 -10.97 11.42
CA VAL A 81 -4.31 -11.02 10.18
C VAL A 81 -5.09 -12.32 10.03
N ARG A 82 -4.52 -13.44 10.51
CA ARG A 82 -5.15 -14.77 10.49
C ARG A 82 -6.32 -14.91 11.46
N GLU A 83 -6.33 -14.13 12.52
CA GLU A 83 -7.25 -14.27 13.64
C GLU A 83 -8.41 -13.27 13.56
N LYS A 84 -8.10 -12.03 13.15
CA LYS A 84 -9.08 -10.94 13.16
C LYS A 84 -10.26 -11.19 12.21
N PRO A 85 -11.52 -11.14 12.70
CA PRO A 85 -12.72 -11.40 11.88
C PRO A 85 -12.81 -10.54 10.61
N ALA A 86 -12.26 -9.32 10.65
CA ALA A 86 -12.25 -8.42 9.49
C ALA A 86 -11.34 -8.89 8.36
N PHE A 87 -10.30 -9.69 8.65
CA PHE A 87 -9.25 -10.00 7.70
C PHE A 87 -9.08 -11.48 7.39
N ARG A 88 -9.36 -12.38 8.35
CA ARG A 88 -9.06 -13.82 8.23
C ARG A 88 -9.60 -14.49 6.97
N ALA A 89 -10.83 -14.15 6.55
CA ALA A 89 -11.44 -14.72 5.37
C ALA A 89 -10.80 -14.20 4.07
N ALA A 90 -10.44 -12.91 4.03
CA ALA A 90 -9.71 -12.31 2.92
C ALA A 90 -8.27 -12.83 2.86
N PHE A 91 -7.60 -12.96 4.00
CA PHE A 91 -6.24 -13.50 4.08
C PHE A 91 -6.15 -14.93 3.53
N ALA A 92 -7.15 -15.77 3.79
CA ALA A 92 -7.17 -17.14 3.29
C ALA A 92 -7.27 -17.24 1.76
N ARG A 93 -7.98 -16.33 1.07
CA ARG A 93 -8.33 -16.52 -0.35
C ARG A 93 -8.31 -15.28 -1.23
N ARG A 94 -8.20 -14.09 -0.67
CA ARG A 94 -8.31 -12.81 -1.39
C ARG A 94 -7.12 -11.91 -1.08
N ARG A 95 -5.94 -12.41 -1.43
CA ARG A 95 -4.70 -11.65 -1.34
C ARG A 95 -4.48 -10.90 -2.64
N CYS A 96 -3.84 -9.74 -2.52
CA CYS A 96 -3.47 -8.91 -3.64
C CYS A 96 -2.12 -8.24 -3.39
N LEU A 97 -1.57 -7.61 -4.39
CA LEU A 97 -0.47 -6.66 -4.26
C LEU A 97 -1.02 -5.26 -4.52
N VAL A 98 -0.60 -4.30 -3.72
CA VAL A 98 -0.90 -2.88 -3.94
C VAL A 98 0.34 -2.23 -4.52
N PRO A 99 0.34 -1.88 -5.83
CA PRO A 99 1.45 -1.17 -6.46
C PRO A 99 1.60 0.24 -5.89
N ALA A 100 2.84 0.65 -5.65
CA ALA A 100 3.15 2.03 -5.25
C ALA A 100 4.52 2.45 -5.79
N ASP A 101 4.67 3.73 -6.12
CA ASP A 101 5.99 4.31 -6.44
C ASP A 101 6.83 4.40 -5.16
N GLY A 102 6.18 4.67 -4.05
CA GLY A 102 6.72 4.77 -2.71
C GLY A 102 5.63 5.14 -1.72
N TYR A 103 5.94 5.15 -0.44
CA TYR A 103 4.98 5.50 0.60
C TYR A 103 5.55 6.56 1.55
N TYR A 104 4.66 7.22 2.28
CA TYR A 104 5.04 8.26 3.25
C TYR A 104 4.90 7.74 4.67
N GLU A 105 5.87 8.12 5.50
CA GLU A 105 5.81 7.98 6.95
C GLU A 105 6.28 9.26 7.64
N TRP A 106 5.79 9.49 8.85
CA TRP A 106 6.08 10.69 9.61
C TRP A 106 6.96 10.37 10.79
N GLN A 107 8.20 10.85 10.73
CA GLN A 107 9.09 10.85 11.88
C GLN A 107 8.62 11.90 12.89
N SER A 108 8.46 11.50 14.14
CA SER A 108 8.17 12.41 15.24
C SER A 108 9.46 12.72 16.00
N ALA A 109 9.94 13.94 15.91
CA ALA A 109 11.12 14.41 16.62
C ALA A 109 10.91 15.82 17.19
N ALA A 110 11.23 16.04 18.46
CA ALA A 110 11.14 17.34 19.14
C ALA A 110 9.77 18.04 18.97
N GLY A 111 8.66 17.29 19.00
CA GLY A 111 7.31 17.83 18.87
C GLY A 111 6.89 18.21 17.44
N ARG A 112 7.75 17.95 16.45
CA ARG A 112 7.44 18.18 15.04
C ARG A 112 7.30 16.84 14.31
N LYS A 113 6.48 16.82 13.25
CA LYS A 113 6.33 15.68 12.36
C LYS A 113 6.97 16.00 11.02
N GLN A 114 8.04 15.30 10.69
CA GLN A 114 8.72 15.38 9.41
C GLN A 114 8.28 14.21 8.53
N PRO A 115 7.60 14.44 7.40
CA PRO A 115 7.31 13.37 6.45
C PRO A 115 8.57 12.93 5.71
N TYR A 116 8.68 11.64 5.50
CA TYR A 116 9.67 10.97 4.67
C TYR A 116 8.97 10.24 3.54
N PHE A 117 9.58 10.21 2.36
CA PHE A 117 9.16 9.36 1.25
C PHE A 117 10.11 8.18 1.16
N LEU A 118 9.55 6.97 1.15
CA LEU A 118 10.29 5.71 1.14
C LEU A 118 10.00 4.98 -0.17
N VAL A 119 11.06 4.55 -0.87
CA VAL A 119 10.98 3.90 -2.18
C VAL A 119 11.89 2.69 -2.25
N ALA A 120 11.68 1.81 -3.23
CA ALA A 120 12.65 0.77 -3.53
C ALA A 120 13.99 1.40 -3.94
N ARG A 121 15.10 0.85 -3.46
CA ARG A 121 16.44 1.36 -3.78
C ARG A 121 16.75 1.31 -5.28
N ASP A 122 16.22 0.30 -5.99
CA ASP A 122 16.35 0.17 -7.44
C ASP A 122 15.29 0.97 -8.22
N ARG A 123 14.46 1.76 -7.51
CA ARG A 123 13.39 2.57 -8.08
C ARG A 123 12.27 1.77 -8.79
N SER A 124 12.23 0.48 -8.61
CA SER A 124 11.11 -0.34 -9.08
C SER A 124 9.83 -0.06 -8.28
N PRO A 125 8.64 -0.29 -8.86
CA PRO A 125 7.40 -0.20 -8.12
C PRO A 125 7.40 -1.15 -6.91
N LEU A 126 6.95 -0.65 -5.76
CA LEU A 126 6.75 -1.46 -4.57
C LEU A 126 5.55 -2.39 -4.78
N ALA A 127 5.69 -3.64 -4.35
CA ALA A 127 4.61 -4.61 -4.27
C ALA A 127 4.19 -4.78 -2.80
N MET A 128 3.31 -3.90 -2.31
CA MET A 128 2.83 -3.99 -0.93
C MET A 128 1.82 -5.12 -0.80
N ALA A 129 2.02 -6.02 0.16
CA ALA A 129 1.06 -7.08 0.45
C ALA A 129 -0.29 -6.48 0.84
N GLY A 130 -1.36 -6.96 0.22
CA GLY A 130 -2.72 -6.50 0.48
C GLY A 130 -3.72 -7.66 0.55
N LEU A 131 -4.88 -7.34 1.06
CA LEU A 131 -6.06 -8.18 1.00
C LEU A 131 -7.18 -7.40 0.34
N TYR A 132 -8.04 -8.08 -0.41
CA TYR A 132 -9.23 -7.45 -0.96
C TYR A 132 -10.52 -8.12 -0.47
N GLU A 133 -11.60 -7.39 -0.50
CA GLU A 133 -12.94 -7.88 -0.17
C GLU A 133 -13.95 -7.32 -1.18
N ILE A 134 -14.98 -8.09 -1.44
CA ILE A 134 -16.12 -7.69 -2.27
C ILE A 134 -17.31 -7.59 -1.32
N TRP A 135 -17.65 -6.36 -0.97
CA TRP A 135 -18.77 -6.08 -0.07
C TRP A 135 -20.02 -5.81 -0.87
N LYS A 136 -21.12 -6.48 -0.48
CA LYS A 136 -22.43 -6.24 -1.05
C LYS A 136 -23.13 -5.12 -0.27
N ALA A 137 -23.31 -3.97 -0.91
CA ALA A 137 -23.97 -2.82 -0.33
C ALA A 137 -25.49 -3.06 -0.15
N PRO A 138 -26.17 -2.29 0.69
CA PRO A 138 -27.64 -2.42 0.87
C PRO A 138 -28.48 -2.25 -0.40
N ASP A 139 -27.98 -1.54 -1.38
CA ASP A 139 -28.56 -1.35 -2.72
C ASP A 139 -28.14 -2.44 -3.72
N GLU A 140 -27.58 -3.56 -3.23
CA GLU A 140 -27.08 -4.70 -4.02
C GLU A 140 -25.80 -4.43 -4.81
N ALA A 141 -25.25 -3.20 -4.82
CA ALA A 141 -23.99 -2.89 -5.50
C ALA A 141 -22.81 -3.67 -4.89
N LEU A 142 -21.91 -4.14 -5.75
CA LEU A 142 -20.68 -4.80 -5.33
C LEU A 142 -19.56 -3.77 -5.23
N VAL A 143 -19.04 -3.58 -4.02
CA VAL A 143 -17.96 -2.64 -3.75
C VAL A 143 -16.68 -3.40 -3.45
N TRP A 144 -15.68 -3.23 -4.32
CA TRP A 144 -14.36 -3.82 -4.14
C TRP A 144 -13.50 -2.93 -3.27
N THR A 145 -12.90 -3.50 -2.26
CA THR A 145 -12.09 -2.77 -1.28
C THR A 145 -10.82 -3.52 -0.95
N CYS A 146 -9.78 -2.81 -0.47
CA CYS A 146 -8.53 -3.45 -0.05
C CYS A 146 -8.00 -2.88 1.27
N THR A 147 -7.08 -3.61 1.87
CA THR A 147 -6.24 -3.19 3.00
C THR A 147 -4.80 -3.54 2.72
N ILE A 148 -3.85 -2.79 3.28
CA ILE A 148 -2.42 -3.04 3.17
C ILE A 148 -1.95 -3.75 4.44
N LEU A 149 -1.20 -4.86 4.28
CA LEU A 149 -0.55 -5.52 5.41
C LEU A 149 0.64 -4.70 5.87
N THR A 150 0.81 -4.66 7.20
CA THR A 150 1.96 -4.00 7.83
C THR A 150 2.70 -4.96 8.73
N THR A 151 4.00 -4.74 8.83
CA THR A 151 4.93 -5.46 9.69
C THR A 151 5.79 -4.48 10.50
N GLU A 152 6.57 -4.97 11.43
CA GLU A 152 7.60 -4.19 12.09
C GLU A 152 8.63 -3.71 11.07
N ALA A 153 9.09 -2.47 11.22
CA ALA A 153 10.19 -1.97 10.41
C ALA A 153 11.46 -2.72 10.81
N ALA A 154 12.09 -3.37 9.83
CA ALA A 154 13.42 -3.95 9.99
C ALA A 154 14.44 -2.89 9.55
N ASP A 155 15.55 -2.77 10.26
CA ASP A 155 16.65 -1.88 9.94
C ASP A 155 16.57 -0.42 10.48
N GLU A 156 17.48 0.39 9.97
CA GLU A 156 17.64 1.82 10.29
C GLU A 156 16.43 2.71 9.93
N LEU A 157 15.50 2.24 9.10
CA LEU A 157 14.26 2.97 8.79
C LEU A 157 13.28 3.00 9.98
N GLY A 158 13.48 2.14 10.98
CA GLY A 158 12.75 2.18 12.25
C GLY A 158 12.84 3.53 12.98
N HIS A 159 13.84 4.35 12.67
CA HIS A 159 13.93 5.72 13.21
C HIS A 159 12.86 6.66 12.61
N VAL A 160 12.31 6.33 11.44
CA VAL A 160 11.20 7.09 10.83
C VAL A 160 9.89 6.65 11.44
N HIS A 161 9.64 5.34 11.45
CA HIS A 161 8.44 4.73 12.05
C HIS A 161 8.71 3.27 12.39
N ASP A 162 8.10 2.75 13.46
CA ASP A 162 8.24 1.36 13.94
C ASP A 162 7.51 0.33 13.06
N ARG A 163 6.67 0.77 12.13
CA ARG A 163 5.91 -0.07 11.21
C ARG A 163 6.16 0.32 9.76
N THR A 164 6.11 -0.69 8.87
CA THR A 164 6.26 -0.57 7.42
C THR A 164 5.22 -1.43 6.69
N PRO A 165 4.84 -1.11 5.44
CA PRO A 165 4.12 -2.07 4.60
C PRO A 165 4.92 -3.38 4.48
N LEU A 166 4.22 -4.50 4.50
CA LEU A 166 4.81 -5.78 4.14
C LEU A 166 5.04 -5.80 2.63
N LEU A 167 6.29 -5.93 2.19
CA LEU A 167 6.64 -6.01 0.77
C LEU A 167 6.77 -7.47 0.35
N VAL A 168 6.19 -7.82 -0.79
CA VAL A 168 6.28 -9.17 -1.37
C VAL A 168 7.34 -9.17 -2.45
N PRO A 169 8.45 -9.92 -2.29
CA PRO A 169 9.46 -10.07 -3.33
C PRO A 169 8.88 -10.64 -4.63
N ARG A 170 9.42 -10.23 -5.77
CA ARG A 170 8.92 -10.66 -7.09
C ARG A 170 8.85 -12.19 -7.24
N ALA A 171 9.81 -12.90 -6.70
CA ALA A 171 9.85 -14.37 -6.72
C ALA A 171 8.65 -15.03 -6.00
N ASP A 172 8.02 -14.32 -5.07
CA ASP A 172 6.94 -14.82 -4.24
C ASP A 172 5.55 -14.34 -4.67
N TRP A 173 5.43 -13.50 -5.70
CA TRP A 173 4.12 -12.99 -6.14
C TRP A 173 3.12 -14.09 -6.49
N GLY A 174 3.54 -15.12 -7.22
CA GLY A 174 2.66 -16.25 -7.55
C GLY A 174 2.15 -16.97 -6.30
N ARG A 175 3.04 -17.25 -5.34
CA ARG A 175 2.66 -17.88 -4.07
C ARG A 175 1.73 -17.00 -3.23
N TRP A 176 1.99 -15.69 -3.22
CA TRP A 176 1.15 -14.75 -2.48
C TRP A 176 -0.24 -14.61 -3.08
N LEU A 177 -0.34 -14.52 -4.40
CA LEU A 177 -1.58 -14.28 -5.12
C LEU A 177 -2.45 -15.53 -5.29
N ASP A 178 -1.88 -16.74 -5.21
CA ASP A 178 -2.59 -18.00 -5.45
C ASP A 178 -3.76 -18.22 -4.46
N PRO A 179 -5.02 -18.15 -4.92
CA PRO A 179 -6.19 -18.33 -4.06
C PRO A 179 -6.39 -19.76 -3.57
N ALA A 180 -5.71 -20.76 -4.19
CA ALA A 180 -5.76 -22.15 -3.77
C ALA A 180 -4.94 -22.40 -2.51
N VAL A 181 -3.94 -21.56 -2.23
CA VAL A 181 -3.15 -21.61 -1.00
C VAL A 181 -3.92 -20.91 0.12
N ALA A 182 -4.70 -21.66 0.89
CA ALA A 182 -5.54 -21.08 1.96
C ALA A 182 -4.75 -20.48 3.12
N GLU A 183 -3.55 -20.97 3.38
CA GLU A 183 -2.66 -20.43 4.42
C GLU A 183 -1.26 -20.24 3.84
N PRO A 184 -0.92 -19.01 3.41
CA PRO A 184 0.44 -18.71 3.01
C PRO A 184 1.38 -18.90 4.21
N GLY A 185 2.56 -19.46 3.95
CA GLY A 185 3.55 -19.74 4.99
C GLY A 185 4.02 -18.48 5.71
N ASP A 186 4.57 -18.64 6.90
CA ASP A 186 5.12 -17.53 7.68
C ASP A 186 6.29 -16.85 6.97
N ASP A 187 6.97 -17.57 6.09
CA ASP A 187 8.03 -17.03 5.24
C ASP A 187 7.60 -15.90 4.30
N LEU A 188 6.30 -15.86 3.93
CA LEU A 188 5.71 -14.76 3.16
C LEU A 188 5.28 -13.55 4.02
N LEU A 189 5.32 -13.68 5.33
CA LEU A 189 4.92 -12.65 6.28
C LEU A 189 6.12 -12.01 7.01
N VAL A 190 7.34 -12.28 6.58
CA VAL A 190 8.54 -11.68 7.18
C VAL A 190 8.74 -10.25 6.68
N PRO A 191 9.31 -9.36 7.51
CA PRO A 191 9.76 -8.05 7.04
C PRO A 191 10.70 -8.20 5.84
N GLY A 192 10.66 -7.24 4.91
CA GLY A 192 11.62 -7.18 3.80
C GLY A 192 13.07 -7.17 4.32
N ALA A 193 13.98 -7.63 3.47
CA ALA A 193 15.40 -7.61 3.81
C ALA A 193 15.87 -6.18 4.12
N PRO A 194 16.79 -5.98 5.09
CA PRO A 194 17.40 -4.67 5.34
C PRO A 194 18.02 -4.08 4.08
N GLY A 195 17.94 -2.76 3.93
CA GLY A 195 18.60 -2.04 2.85
C GLY A 195 17.91 -2.14 1.48
N VAL A 196 16.67 -2.64 1.38
CA VAL A 196 15.90 -2.66 0.13
C VAL A 196 15.20 -1.35 -0.16
N LEU A 197 15.07 -0.47 0.84
CA LEU A 197 14.43 0.84 0.70
C LEU A 197 15.45 1.96 0.89
N ASP A 198 15.21 3.06 0.17
CA ASP A 198 15.78 4.39 0.44
C ASP A 198 14.71 5.28 1.03
N ALA A 199 15.12 6.26 1.86
CA ALA A 199 14.21 7.23 2.44
C ALA A 199 14.84 8.64 2.44
N TRP A 200 14.02 9.66 2.20
CA TRP A 200 14.43 11.06 2.34
C TRP A 200 13.29 11.92 2.86
N PRO A 201 13.61 13.03 3.56
CA PRO A 201 12.60 13.97 4.01
C PRO A 201 11.98 14.71 2.82
N VAL A 202 10.67 14.94 2.89
CA VAL A 202 9.90 15.66 1.86
C VAL A 202 9.12 16.82 2.47
N SER A 203 8.51 17.66 1.62
CA SER A 203 7.68 18.78 2.05
C SER A 203 6.53 18.33 2.96
N THR A 204 6.25 19.14 3.98
CA THR A 204 5.07 18.98 4.85
C THR A 204 3.74 19.14 4.11
N ASP A 205 3.76 19.66 2.88
CA ASP A 205 2.58 19.83 2.01
C ASP A 205 1.85 18.51 1.74
N VAL A 206 2.56 17.38 1.79
CA VAL A 206 1.96 16.05 1.69
C VAL A 206 0.93 15.78 2.80
N GLY A 207 1.00 16.50 3.93
CA GLY A 207 0.04 16.40 5.01
C GLY A 207 -1.39 16.79 4.60
N ASN A 208 -1.54 17.68 3.62
CA ASN A 208 -2.84 18.04 3.06
C ASN A 208 -3.20 17.11 1.91
N VAL A 209 -4.26 16.31 2.08
CA VAL A 209 -4.75 15.35 1.07
C VAL A 209 -5.20 15.98 -0.26
N ARG A 210 -5.43 17.30 -0.29
CA ARG A 210 -5.80 18.02 -1.53
C ARG A 210 -4.61 18.33 -2.41
N ASN A 211 -3.40 18.29 -1.86
CA ASN A 211 -2.19 18.48 -2.64
C ASN A 211 -1.88 17.20 -3.40
N ASN A 212 -1.74 17.29 -4.71
CA ASN A 212 -1.39 16.18 -5.59
C ASN A 212 -0.47 16.70 -6.69
N ASP A 213 0.82 16.79 -6.39
CA ASP A 213 1.83 17.38 -7.27
C ASP A 213 3.14 16.58 -7.19
N PRO A 214 3.90 16.42 -8.29
CA PRO A 214 5.16 15.68 -8.29
C PRO A 214 6.19 16.15 -7.25
N HIS A 215 6.19 17.43 -6.86
CA HIS A 215 7.13 17.94 -5.86
C HIS A 215 6.99 17.28 -4.48
N LEU A 216 5.83 16.65 -4.19
CA LEU A 216 5.58 15.97 -2.91
C LEU A 216 6.52 14.78 -2.66
N VAL A 217 7.07 14.19 -3.73
CA VAL A 217 8.01 13.05 -3.63
C VAL A 217 9.47 13.48 -3.70
N GLU A 218 9.73 14.77 -3.98
CA GLU A 218 11.09 15.30 -4.11
C GLU A 218 11.75 15.45 -2.74
N PRO A 219 13.05 15.13 -2.63
CA PRO A 219 13.82 15.43 -1.43
C PRO A 219 13.76 16.92 -1.09
N LEU A 220 13.62 17.24 0.20
CA LEU A 220 13.84 18.61 0.63
C LEU A 220 15.25 19.04 0.21
N ARG A 221 15.35 20.15 -0.50
CA ARG A 221 16.65 20.78 -0.73
C ARG A 221 17.16 21.25 0.63
N ASP A 222 18.41 20.93 0.94
CA ASP A 222 19.09 21.55 2.08
C ASP A 222 19.01 23.06 1.89
N THR A 223 18.16 23.72 2.65
CA THR A 223 18.26 25.16 2.79
C THR A 223 19.57 25.39 3.53
N GLU A 224 20.57 25.95 2.85
CA GLU A 224 21.78 26.46 3.51
C GLU A 224 21.35 27.21 4.78
N PRO A 225 22.03 26.98 5.92
CA PRO A 225 21.73 27.76 7.11
C PRO A 225 21.85 29.22 6.76
N PRO A 226 20.99 30.10 7.28
CA PRO A 226 21.06 31.52 7.00
C PRO A 226 22.48 32.01 7.31
N GLN A 227 23.18 32.56 6.31
CA GLN A 227 24.45 33.18 6.51
C GLN A 227 24.21 34.38 7.47
N LEU A 228 24.65 34.21 8.71
CA LEU A 228 24.69 35.28 9.69
C LEU A 228 25.78 36.24 9.23
N PHE A 229 25.37 37.35 8.64
CA PHE A 229 26.24 38.52 8.42
C PHE A 229 26.41 39.31 9.74
#